data_cec4cef3dc24a164ff7bcfaa86121237
#
_entry.id   cec4cef3dc24a164ff7bcfaa86121237
#
_cell.length_a   1.000
_cell.length_b   1.000
_cell.length_c   1.000
_cell.angle_alpha   90.00
_cell.angle_beta   90.00
_cell.angle_gamma   90.00
#
_symmetry.space_group_name_H-M   'P 1'
#
loop_
_entity.id
_entity.type
_entity.pdbx_description
1 polymer ?
#
loop_
_entity_poly.entity_id
_entity_poly.type
_entity_poly.pdbx_seq_one_letter_code
_entity_poly.pdbx_strand_id
1 'polypeptide(L)'
;MKRKTFLKILATTPLASLLASCTTTKQKKPEYLYWKRINLNIGLGKEVRIVHVSDTHICYADEREDELKRKLAYQRELAFCGRQLGVDGPIMRNLYEAIDYANSVDALLVHTGDLIDFTSKINFELGRKALERCNNYIMSVGNHEFSQYMYLKQVVEDDAYKAKSAPDVKKMVGHDIEFASKIFNGINVITVDNNYYRFTENALGKLQAEVAKGLPIIIGFHMPIYTPEFFEYGMGAMGNQCSWLVDVPADKLAMYKNEQKRKEQAPTKATTEFVKYMKSQPLIKAVLCGHFHSAMDATLFGNVRQYCVGATNRYLAQEFIIN
;
A
#
# COMPACT_ATOMS: atom_id res chain seq x y z
N MET A 1 13.97 33.65 17.98
CA MET A 1 14.87 33.04 16.96
C MET A 1 14.53 33.68 15.61
N LYS A 2 15.54 34.23 14.92
CA LYS A 2 15.36 35.10 13.76
C LYS A 2 14.90 34.30 12.52
N ARG A 3 13.91 34.79 11.78
CA ARG A 3 13.32 34.22 10.53
C ARG A 3 14.30 33.70 9.48
N LYS A 4 15.56 34.09 9.53
CA LYS A 4 16.61 33.70 8.58
C LYS A 4 17.16 32.28 8.78
N THR A 5 16.98 31.68 9.95
CA THR A 5 17.48 30.32 10.27
C THR A 5 16.53 29.24 9.79
N PHE A 6 15.23 29.55 9.68
CA PHE A 6 14.21 28.58 9.25
C PHE A 6 14.24 28.28 7.74
N LEU A 7 14.63 29.26 6.91
CA LEU A 7 14.74 29.06 5.45
C LEU A 7 15.96 28.21 5.04
N LYS A 8 17.02 28.18 5.86
CA LYS A 8 18.24 27.38 5.54
C LYS A 8 18.07 25.89 5.80
N ILE A 9 17.14 25.49 6.66
CA ILE A 9 16.88 24.06 6.97
C ILE A 9 16.05 23.41 5.86
N LEU A 10 15.26 24.18 5.10
CA LEU A 10 14.48 23.69 3.97
C LEU A 10 15.32 23.47 2.68
N ALA A 11 16.53 24.02 2.63
CA ALA A 11 17.35 23.96 1.41
C ALA A 11 18.35 22.79 1.35
N THR A 12 18.47 21.97 2.40
CA THR A 12 19.50 20.91 2.49
C THR A 12 18.98 19.50 2.64
N THR A 13 17.68 19.25 2.49
CA THR A 13 17.17 17.88 2.34
C THR A 13 17.20 17.53 0.86
N PRO A 14 17.76 16.36 0.46
CA PRO A 14 17.83 16.00 -0.94
C PRO A 14 16.46 15.64 -1.49
N LEU A 15 15.71 16.66 -1.92
CA LEU A 15 14.56 16.50 -2.82
C LEU A 15 15.00 15.83 -4.14
N ALA A 16 16.31 15.84 -4.41
CA ALA A 16 16.91 15.33 -5.63
C ALA A 16 16.88 13.80 -5.76
N SER A 17 16.86 13.05 -4.66
CA SER A 17 16.93 11.59 -4.74
C SER A 17 15.59 10.90 -5.02
N LEU A 18 14.46 11.56 -4.76
CA LEU A 18 13.14 11.06 -5.15
C LEU A 18 12.76 11.46 -6.59
N LEU A 19 13.46 12.45 -7.17
CA LEU A 19 13.28 12.87 -8.57
C LEU A 19 14.22 12.18 -9.55
N ALA A 20 15.29 11.52 -9.06
CA ALA A 20 16.31 10.90 -9.91
C ALA A 20 15.88 9.59 -10.60
N SER A 21 14.70 9.03 -10.33
CA SER A 21 14.17 7.92 -11.12
C SER A 21 13.30 8.38 -12.31
N CYS A 22 13.25 9.68 -12.59
CA CYS A 22 12.57 10.24 -13.75
C CYS A 22 13.59 10.87 -14.71
N THR A 23 14.52 10.08 -15.24
CA THR A 23 15.28 10.50 -16.41
C THR A 23 14.50 10.23 -17.69
N THR A 24 13.99 11.33 -18.24
CA THR A 24 13.98 11.64 -19.67
C THR A 24 13.47 10.60 -20.65
N THR A 25 12.18 10.47 -20.73
CA THR A 25 11.44 10.54 -21.99
C THR A 25 10.11 11.21 -21.67
N LYS A 26 9.71 12.22 -22.44
CA LYS A 26 8.35 12.78 -22.42
C LYS A 26 7.36 11.74 -22.93
N GLN A 27 7.22 10.62 -22.23
CA GLN A 27 6.11 9.72 -22.47
C GLN A 27 4.84 10.46 -22.07
N LYS A 28 3.94 10.63 -23.03
CA LYS A 28 2.57 11.10 -22.78
C LYS A 28 2.01 10.22 -21.65
N LYS A 29 1.61 10.81 -20.50
CA LYS A 29 0.97 10.04 -19.43
C LYS A 29 -0.21 9.30 -20.05
N PRO A 30 -0.40 7.99 -19.75
CA PRO A 30 -1.53 7.24 -20.27
C PRO A 30 -2.83 7.94 -19.84
N GLU A 31 -3.84 7.85 -20.67
CA GLU A 31 -5.15 8.43 -20.38
C GLU A 31 -6.01 7.50 -19.52
N TYR A 32 -5.67 6.19 -19.53
CA TYR A 32 -6.38 5.10 -18.87
C TYR A 32 -5.44 4.22 -18.09
N LEU A 33 -6.00 3.42 -17.14
CA LEU A 33 -5.25 2.44 -16.39
C LEU A 33 -4.60 1.39 -17.30
N TYR A 34 -3.34 1.08 -17.01
CA TYR A 34 -2.66 -0.07 -17.58
C TYR A 34 -2.95 -1.31 -16.73
N TRP A 35 -3.62 -2.29 -17.33
CA TRP A 35 -4.04 -3.51 -16.67
C TRP A 35 -3.05 -4.66 -16.92
N LYS A 36 -2.43 -5.18 -15.83
CA LYS A 36 -1.72 -6.46 -15.87
C LYS A 36 -2.69 -7.58 -15.52
N ARG A 37 -2.98 -8.48 -16.45
CA ARG A 37 -3.81 -9.68 -16.19
C ARG A 37 -2.96 -10.83 -15.70
N ILE A 38 -3.43 -11.55 -14.68
CA ILE A 38 -2.77 -12.68 -14.04
C ILE A 38 -3.78 -13.82 -13.94
N ASN A 39 -3.46 -14.94 -14.57
CA ASN A 39 -4.24 -16.17 -14.45
C ASN A 39 -3.70 -16.98 -13.27
N LEU A 40 -4.57 -17.34 -12.33
CA LEU A 40 -4.25 -18.10 -11.13
C LEU A 40 -5.14 -19.34 -11.05
N ASN A 41 -4.57 -20.51 -11.34
CA ASN A 41 -5.32 -21.77 -11.21
C ASN A 41 -5.11 -22.34 -9.80
N ILE A 42 -6.19 -22.40 -9.04
CA ILE A 42 -6.22 -22.93 -7.66
C ILE A 42 -7.24 -24.05 -7.48
N GLY A 43 -7.88 -24.47 -8.56
CA GLY A 43 -8.82 -25.59 -8.58
C GLY A 43 -10.23 -25.24 -8.07
N LEU A 44 -10.73 -24.02 -8.32
CA LEU A 44 -12.07 -23.60 -7.88
C LEU A 44 -13.20 -24.22 -8.71
N GLY A 45 -12.95 -24.64 -9.93
CA GLY A 45 -13.96 -25.14 -10.87
C GLY A 45 -14.91 -24.06 -11.42
N LYS A 46 -14.65 -22.80 -11.13
CA LYS A 46 -15.37 -21.62 -11.67
C LYS A 46 -14.44 -20.42 -11.71
N GLU A 47 -14.69 -19.49 -12.64
CA GLU A 47 -13.94 -18.24 -12.71
C GLU A 47 -14.37 -17.28 -11.59
N VAL A 48 -13.39 -16.70 -10.90
CA VAL A 48 -13.54 -15.61 -9.93
C VAL A 48 -12.56 -14.51 -10.30
N ARG A 49 -13.02 -13.26 -10.25
CA ARG A 49 -12.19 -12.09 -10.59
C ARG A 49 -11.88 -11.27 -9.35
N ILE A 50 -10.62 -10.87 -9.24
CA ILE A 50 -10.13 -9.90 -8.25
C ILE A 50 -9.45 -8.76 -9.00
N VAL A 51 -9.87 -7.54 -8.71
CA VAL A 51 -9.18 -6.31 -9.12
C VAL A 51 -8.28 -5.86 -7.98
N HIS A 52 -6.98 -5.78 -8.24
CA HIS A 52 -5.98 -5.37 -7.26
C HIS A 52 -5.44 -3.99 -7.60
N VAL A 53 -5.56 -3.05 -6.66
CA VAL A 53 -5.06 -1.68 -6.71
C VAL A 53 -4.37 -1.32 -5.41
N SER A 54 -3.48 -0.33 -5.45
CA SER A 54 -2.73 0.18 -4.29
C SER A 54 -2.22 1.59 -4.55
N ASP A 55 -1.74 2.26 -3.51
CA ASP A 55 -0.98 3.50 -3.64
C ASP A 55 -1.72 4.55 -4.48
N THR A 56 -2.99 4.79 -4.16
CA THR A 56 -3.82 5.80 -4.81
C THR A 56 -3.38 7.20 -4.41
N HIS A 57 -3.02 7.40 -3.14
CA HIS A 57 -2.52 8.65 -2.58
C HIS A 57 -3.46 9.85 -2.83
N ILE A 58 -4.71 9.75 -2.39
CA ILE A 58 -5.61 10.91 -2.33
C ILE A 58 -4.96 11.97 -1.44
N CYS A 59 -4.62 13.14 -1.98
CA CYS A 59 -3.69 14.08 -1.35
C CYS A 59 -4.22 15.51 -1.28
N TYR A 60 -5.48 15.67 -0.89
CA TYR A 60 -6.14 16.97 -0.80
C TYR A 60 -6.19 17.49 0.63
N ALA A 61 -6.25 18.81 0.78
CA ALA A 61 -6.51 19.50 2.03
C ALA A 61 -7.32 20.77 1.74
N ASP A 62 -8.39 21.00 2.50
CA ASP A 62 -9.25 22.18 2.40
C ASP A 62 -9.03 23.16 3.58
N GLU A 63 -9.88 24.16 3.70
CA GLU A 63 -9.80 25.21 4.73
C GLU A 63 -9.96 24.69 6.16
N ARG A 64 -10.40 23.45 6.36
CA ARG A 64 -10.50 22.80 7.67
C ARG A 64 -9.15 22.35 8.21
N GLU A 65 -8.11 22.40 7.38
CA GLU A 65 -6.73 22.03 7.74
C GLU A 65 -5.84 23.27 7.88
N ASP A 66 -4.73 23.12 8.61
CA ASP A 66 -3.76 24.19 8.78
C ASP A 66 -3.07 24.58 7.44
N GLU A 67 -2.50 25.81 7.43
CA GLU A 67 -1.85 26.36 6.21
C GLU A 67 -0.69 25.46 5.72
N LEU A 68 0.08 24.88 6.64
CA LEU A 68 1.21 24.02 6.29
C LEU A 68 0.71 22.77 5.56
N LYS A 69 -0.32 22.12 6.09
CA LYS A 69 -0.90 20.91 5.47
C LYS A 69 -1.45 21.23 4.09
N ARG A 70 -2.20 22.32 3.92
CA ARG A 70 -2.71 22.75 2.59
C ARG A 70 -1.60 23.00 1.59
N LYS A 71 -0.52 23.66 2.01
CA LYS A 71 0.65 23.90 1.15
C LYS A 71 1.34 22.59 0.72
N LEU A 72 1.54 21.66 1.67
CA LEU A 72 2.16 20.36 1.39
C LEU A 72 1.24 19.50 0.50
N ALA A 73 -0.07 19.53 0.71
CA ALA A 73 -1.06 18.87 -0.13
C ALA A 73 -0.97 19.35 -1.58
N TYR A 74 -0.96 20.65 -1.80
CA TYR A 74 -0.83 21.23 -3.15
C TYR A 74 0.48 20.80 -3.83
N GLN A 75 1.60 20.81 -3.12
CA GLN A 75 2.89 20.35 -3.66
C GLN A 75 2.84 18.86 -4.04
N ARG A 76 2.15 18.06 -3.22
CA ARG A 76 2.00 16.63 -3.45
C ARG A 76 1.14 16.35 -4.66
N GLU A 77 0.04 17.06 -4.79
CA GLU A 77 -0.86 16.97 -5.95
C GLU A 77 -0.14 17.35 -7.25
N LEU A 78 0.63 18.44 -7.24
CA LEU A 78 1.48 18.83 -8.38
C LEU A 78 2.46 17.71 -8.78
N ALA A 79 3.07 17.03 -7.80
CA ALA A 79 4.02 15.94 -8.04
C ALA A 79 3.34 14.72 -8.69
N PHE A 80 2.11 14.41 -8.31
CA PHE A 80 1.36 13.27 -8.85
C PHE A 80 0.64 13.60 -10.17
N CYS A 81 -0.04 14.72 -10.21
CA CYS A 81 -0.96 15.08 -11.31
C CYS A 81 -0.38 16.08 -12.34
N GLY A 82 0.75 16.72 -12.02
CA GLY A 82 1.29 17.80 -12.83
C GLY A 82 0.31 18.98 -12.86
N ARG A 83 -0.25 19.31 -14.04
CA ARG A 83 -1.18 20.43 -14.19
C ARG A 83 -2.67 20.04 -14.11
N GLN A 84 -2.98 18.74 -13.97
CA GLN A 84 -4.37 18.26 -13.89
C GLN A 84 -4.79 18.15 -12.43
N LEU A 85 -4.94 19.30 -11.77
CA LEU A 85 -5.24 19.41 -10.35
C LEU A 85 -6.75 19.28 -10.09
N GLY A 86 -7.08 19.01 -8.83
CA GLY A 86 -8.45 18.92 -8.33
C GLY A 86 -8.98 17.49 -8.25
N VAL A 87 -10.11 17.36 -7.58
CA VAL A 87 -10.75 16.06 -7.30
C VAL A 87 -11.21 15.30 -8.55
N ASP A 88 -11.28 15.98 -9.70
CA ASP A 88 -11.55 15.35 -10.99
C ASP A 88 -10.26 14.94 -11.73
N GLY A 89 -9.11 15.13 -11.08
CA GLY A 89 -7.79 14.82 -11.61
C GLY A 89 -7.47 13.32 -11.64
N PRO A 90 -6.27 12.97 -12.12
CA PRO A 90 -5.88 11.58 -12.37
C PRO A 90 -5.98 10.65 -11.16
N ILE A 91 -5.74 11.15 -9.95
CA ILE A 91 -5.79 10.33 -8.72
C ILE A 91 -7.17 9.71 -8.55
N MET A 92 -8.21 10.55 -8.46
CA MET A 92 -9.57 10.08 -8.25
C MET A 92 -10.14 9.40 -9.49
N ARG A 93 -9.82 9.90 -10.69
CA ARG A 93 -10.25 9.29 -11.94
C ARG A 93 -9.77 7.85 -12.08
N ASN A 94 -8.49 7.59 -11.80
CA ASN A 94 -7.92 6.24 -11.89
C ASN A 94 -8.54 5.29 -10.85
N LEU A 95 -8.77 5.77 -9.63
CA LEU A 95 -9.46 4.99 -8.61
C LEU A 95 -10.89 4.65 -9.05
N TYR A 96 -11.65 5.64 -9.55
CA TYR A 96 -13.01 5.39 -10.03
C TYR A 96 -13.03 4.46 -11.24
N GLU A 97 -12.08 4.57 -12.18
CA GLU A 97 -11.95 3.64 -13.30
C GLU A 97 -11.76 2.19 -12.81
N ALA A 98 -10.90 1.96 -11.81
CA ALA A 98 -10.70 0.64 -11.23
C ALA A 98 -11.97 0.11 -10.53
N ILE A 99 -12.67 0.96 -9.79
CA ILE A 99 -13.92 0.62 -9.11
C ILE A 99 -15.01 0.28 -10.14
N ASP A 100 -15.20 1.13 -11.14
CA ASP A 100 -16.23 0.94 -12.17
C ASP A 100 -15.96 -0.33 -12.98
N TYR A 101 -14.68 -0.61 -13.28
CA TYR A 101 -14.30 -1.87 -13.91
C TYR A 101 -14.62 -3.07 -13.00
N ALA A 102 -14.21 -3.04 -11.72
CA ALA A 102 -14.52 -4.12 -10.78
C ALA A 102 -16.02 -4.38 -10.67
N ASN A 103 -16.85 -3.33 -10.58
CA ASN A 103 -18.29 -3.43 -10.54
C ASN A 103 -18.86 -4.03 -11.85
N SER A 104 -18.31 -3.64 -13.00
CA SER A 104 -18.80 -4.09 -14.32
C SER A 104 -18.59 -5.57 -14.60
N VAL A 105 -17.58 -6.19 -13.96
CA VAL A 105 -17.20 -7.60 -14.13
C VAL A 105 -17.49 -8.46 -12.89
N ASP A 106 -18.25 -7.92 -11.93
CA ASP A 106 -18.57 -8.54 -10.62
C ASP A 106 -17.34 -9.06 -9.88
N ALA A 107 -16.26 -8.28 -9.88
CA ALA A 107 -15.02 -8.60 -9.19
C ALA A 107 -15.01 -8.10 -7.75
N LEU A 108 -14.21 -8.74 -6.90
CA LEU A 108 -13.79 -8.17 -5.62
C LEU A 108 -12.64 -7.20 -5.86
N LEU A 109 -12.80 -5.94 -5.45
CA LEU A 109 -11.68 -5.00 -5.42
C LEU A 109 -10.88 -5.18 -4.13
N VAL A 110 -9.59 -5.45 -4.27
CA VAL A 110 -8.62 -5.50 -3.16
C VAL A 110 -7.71 -4.28 -3.27
N HIS A 111 -7.78 -3.39 -2.28
CA HIS A 111 -6.87 -2.25 -2.17
C HIS A 111 -5.81 -2.54 -1.11
N THR A 112 -4.53 -2.55 -1.48
CA THR A 112 -3.44 -2.91 -0.56
C THR A 112 -2.75 -1.71 0.09
N GLY A 113 -3.53 -0.67 0.46
CA GLY A 113 -3.06 0.43 1.29
C GLY A 113 -2.63 1.68 0.52
N ASP A 114 -2.35 2.75 1.26
CA ASP A 114 -2.04 4.07 0.74
C ASP A 114 -3.15 4.60 -0.19
N LEU A 115 -4.42 4.44 0.25
CA LEU A 115 -5.56 5.05 -0.40
C LEU A 115 -5.48 6.58 -0.27
N ILE A 116 -5.14 7.07 0.92
CA ILE A 116 -4.88 8.49 1.18
C ILE A 116 -3.37 8.72 1.37
N ASP A 117 -2.90 9.92 1.07
CA ASP A 117 -1.48 10.28 1.17
C ASP A 117 -1.09 10.82 2.57
N PHE A 118 -2.06 11.34 3.28
CA PHE A 118 -1.96 11.81 4.68
C PHE A 118 -3.37 12.03 5.22
N THR A 119 -3.47 12.09 6.54
CA THR A 119 -4.75 12.33 7.21
C THR A 119 -5.21 13.77 7.01
N SER A 120 -6.34 13.93 6.35
CA SER A 120 -7.12 15.17 6.28
C SER A 120 -8.61 14.85 6.20
N LYS A 121 -9.45 15.81 6.58
CA LYS A 121 -10.91 15.61 6.57
C LYS A 121 -11.41 15.26 5.17
N ILE A 122 -10.95 16.00 4.18
CA ILE A 122 -11.36 15.77 2.79
C ILE A 122 -10.83 14.44 2.23
N ASN A 123 -9.62 13.99 2.60
CA ASN A 123 -9.09 12.70 2.17
C ASN A 123 -9.92 11.55 2.74
N PHE A 124 -10.30 11.61 4.00
CA PHE A 124 -11.20 10.61 4.60
C PHE A 124 -12.57 10.58 3.93
N GLU A 125 -13.14 11.74 3.61
CA GLU A 125 -14.44 11.86 2.93
C GLU A 125 -14.38 11.28 1.51
N LEU A 126 -13.34 11.64 0.74
CA LEU A 126 -13.16 11.16 -0.64
C LEU A 126 -12.85 9.67 -0.69
N GLY A 127 -11.97 9.18 0.20
CA GLY A 127 -11.63 7.77 0.31
C GLY A 127 -12.85 6.93 0.64
N ARG A 128 -13.63 7.35 1.64
CA ARG A 128 -14.89 6.69 2.01
C ARG A 128 -15.89 6.68 0.86
N LYS A 129 -16.12 7.85 0.23
CA LYS A 129 -17.04 7.96 -0.91
C LYS A 129 -16.65 7.05 -2.07
N ALA A 130 -15.34 6.92 -2.34
CA ALA A 130 -14.85 6.03 -3.38
C ALA A 130 -15.11 4.56 -3.03
N LEU A 131 -14.81 4.14 -1.79
CA LEU A 131 -15.04 2.77 -1.34
C LEU A 131 -16.54 2.42 -1.31
N GLU A 132 -17.42 3.34 -0.89
CA GLU A 132 -18.88 3.16 -0.89
C GLU A 132 -19.47 3.00 -2.31
N ARG A 133 -18.78 3.47 -3.36
CA ARG A 133 -19.15 3.24 -4.76
C ARG A 133 -18.86 1.81 -5.23
N CYS A 134 -17.97 1.11 -4.55
CA CYS A 134 -17.57 -0.25 -4.92
C CYS A 134 -18.56 -1.27 -4.37
N ASN A 135 -19.11 -2.13 -5.23
CA ASN A 135 -20.08 -3.17 -4.82
C ASN A 135 -19.45 -4.18 -3.86
N ASN A 136 -18.20 -4.58 -4.14
CA ASN A 136 -17.46 -5.55 -3.36
C ASN A 136 -16.01 -5.11 -3.21
N TYR A 137 -15.58 -4.77 -1.99
CA TYR A 137 -14.19 -4.46 -1.72
C TYR A 137 -13.73 -5.05 -0.38
N ILE A 138 -12.42 -5.11 -0.25
CA ILE A 138 -11.68 -5.28 0.99
C ILE A 138 -10.36 -4.50 0.89
N MET A 139 -9.88 -3.91 1.98
CA MET A 139 -8.72 -3.04 1.95
C MET A 139 -7.78 -3.31 3.14
N SER A 140 -6.47 -3.41 2.91
CA SER A 140 -5.47 -3.20 3.96
C SER A 140 -5.11 -1.72 4.05
N VAL A 141 -4.64 -1.28 5.21
CA VAL A 141 -4.11 0.06 5.38
C VAL A 141 -2.61 0.09 5.05
N GLY A 142 -2.14 1.21 4.49
CA GLY A 142 -0.73 1.50 4.29
C GLY A 142 -0.21 2.52 5.31
N ASN A 143 1.06 2.89 5.22
CA ASN A 143 1.67 3.83 6.17
C ASN A 143 1.17 5.26 6.00
N HIS A 144 0.69 5.61 4.82
CA HIS A 144 0.16 6.94 4.53
C HIS A 144 -1.20 7.19 5.19
N GLU A 145 -2.00 6.16 5.48
CA GLU A 145 -3.22 6.28 6.29
C GLU A 145 -2.95 6.84 7.68
N PHE A 146 -1.72 6.72 8.18
CA PHE A 146 -1.30 7.17 9.51
C PHE A 146 -0.28 8.32 9.46
N SER A 147 -0.14 9.00 8.34
CA SER A 147 0.76 10.15 8.19
C SER A 147 -0.01 11.45 8.43
N GLN A 148 0.48 12.28 9.37
CA GLN A 148 -0.13 13.58 9.65
C GLN A 148 0.19 14.62 8.58
N TYR A 149 1.46 14.64 8.14
CA TYR A 149 1.98 15.53 7.10
C TYR A 149 2.94 14.77 6.20
N MET A 150 2.99 15.14 4.94
CA MET A 150 4.03 14.64 4.05
C MET A 150 5.33 15.44 4.18
N TYR A 151 6.46 14.79 3.89
CA TYR A 151 7.82 15.37 3.89
C TYR A 151 8.36 15.85 5.24
N LEU A 152 7.68 15.67 6.34
CA LEU A 152 8.21 15.96 7.67
C LEU A 152 8.77 14.68 8.28
N LYS A 153 10.07 14.64 8.57
CA LYS A 153 10.79 13.46 9.09
C LYS A 153 10.20 12.84 10.36
N GLN A 154 9.41 13.59 11.10
CA GLN A 154 8.89 13.20 12.41
C GLN A 154 7.60 12.38 12.36
N VAL A 155 7.06 12.08 11.17
CA VAL A 155 5.66 11.70 11.07
C VAL A 155 5.41 10.40 10.29
N VAL A 156 6.43 9.76 9.75
CA VAL A 156 6.23 8.59 8.89
C VAL A 156 5.99 7.29 9.68
N GLU A 157 6.44 7.20 10.92
CA GLU A 157 6.28 6.01 11.78
C GLU A 157 6.10 6.46 13.24
N ASP A 158 4.87 6.88 13.58
CA ASP A 158 4.50 7.37 14.90
C ASP A 158 3.32 6.54 15.45
N ASP A 159 3.63 5.62 16.36
CA ASP A 159 2.62 4.75 16.99
C ASP A 159 1.54 5.54 17.75
N ALA A 160 1.89 6.68 18.35
CA ALA A 160 0.91 7.52 19.04
C ALA A 160 -0.04 8.19 18.06
N TYR A 161 0.50 8.68 16.93
CA TYR A 161 -0.35 9.25 15.89
C TYR A 161 -1.19 8.18 15.18
N LYS A 162 -0.63 6.99 14.94
CA LYS A 162 -1.39 5.84 14.42
C LYS A 162 -2.58 5.53 15.33
N ALA A 163 -2.36 5.39 16.63
CA ALA A 163 -3.43 5.13 17.57
C ALA A 163 -4.50 6.24 17.59
N LYS A 164 -4.08 7.52 17.48
CA LYS A 164 -4.98 8.68 17.44
C LYS A 164 -5.85 8.70 16.18
N SER A 165 -5.26 8.39 15.01
CA SER A 165 -5.95 8.48 13.71
C SER A 165 -6.72 7.20 13.34
N ALA A 166 -6.41 6.08 13.96
CA ALA A 166 -7.02 4.78 13.66
C ALA A 166 -8.57 4.77 13.64
N PRO A 167 -9.30 5.47 14.55
CA PRO A 167 -10.76 5.53 14.48
C PRO A 167 -11.28 6.16 13.18
N ASP A 168 -10.66 7.24 12.71
CA ASP A 168 -11.06 7.92 11.48
C ASP A 168 -10.70 7.08 10.25
N VAL A 169 -9.52 6.44 10.25
CA VAL A 169 -9.11 5.49 9.21
C VAL A 169 -10.08 4.31 9.15
N LYS A 170 -10.43 3.72 10.29
CA LYS A 170 -11.40 2.62 10.34
C LYS A 170 -12.77 3.04 9.80
N LYS A 171 -13.22 4.26 10.12
CA LYS A 171 -14.47 4.83 9.59
C LYS A 171 -14.40 5.03 8.08
N MET A 172 -13.27 5.47 7.53
CA MET A 172 -13.07 5.60 6.09
C MET A 172 -13.11 4.24 5.40
N VAL A 173 -12.38 3.26 5.93
CA VAL A 173 -12.24 1.91 5.36
C VAL A 173 -13.52 1.08 5.50
N GLY A 174 -14.33 1.31 6.54
CA GLY A 174 -15.62 0.64 6.73
C GLY A 174 -15.56 -0.77 7.33
N HIS A 175 -14.38 -1.28 7.67
CA HIS A 175 -14.17 -2.56 8.36
C HIS A 175 -12.97 -2.50 9.32
N ASP A 176 -12.62 -3.62 9.96
CA ASP A 176 -11.45 -3.68 10.84
C ASP A 176 -10.16 -3.46 10.03
N ILE A 177 -9.29 -2.56 10.53
CA ILE A 177 -8.07 -2.16 9.82
C ILE A 177 -6.84 -2.99 10.21
N GLU A 178 -6.86 -3.68 11.36
CA GLU A 178 -5.78 -4.58 11.73
C GLU A 178 -5.85 -5.87 10.93
N PHE A 179 -7.07 -6.42 10.82
CA PHE A 179 -7.30 -7.68 10.13
C PHE A 179 -8.76 -7.76 9.67
N ALA A 180 -8.97 -7.96 8.40
CA ALA A 180 -10.29 -8.22 7.84
C ALA A 180 -10.27 -9.44 6.95
N SER A 181 -11.40 -10.14 6.86
CA SER A 181 -11.59 -11.25 5.93
C SER A 181 -12.94 -11.15 5.24
N LYS A 182 -12.99 -11.55 3.97
CA LYS A 182 -14.21 -11.60 3.15
C LYS A 182 -14.20 -12.86 2.31
N ILE A 183 -15.20 -13.71 2.50
CA ILE A 183 -15.40 -14.86 1.61
C ILE A 183 -16.09 -14.34 0.36
N PHE A 184 -15.41 -14.47 -0.78
CA PHE A 184 -15.92 -14.06 -2.07
C PHE A 184 -15.83 -15.23 -3.06
N ASN A 185 -16.98 -15.71 -3.50
CA ASN A 185 -17.08 -16.78 -4.48
C ASN A 185 -16.25 -18.05 -4.18
N GLY A 186 -16.12 -18.44 -2.90
CA GLY A 186 -15.38 -19.62 -2.45
C GLY A 186 -13.90 -19.37 -2.13
N ILE A 187 -13.42 -18.16 -2.29
CA ILE A 187 -12.09 -17.74 -1.85
C ILE A 187 -12.24 -16.91 -0.59
N ASN A 188 -11.38 -17.15 0.40
CA ASN A 188 -11.25 -16.30 1.57
C ASN A 188 -10.18 -15.24 1.30
N VAL A 189 -10.59 -14.00 1.09
CA VAL A 189 -9.68 -12.87 0.87
C VAL A 189 -9.46 -12.15 2.20
N ILE A 190 -8.21 -12.04 2.59
CA ILE A 190 -7.80 -11.50 3.89
C ILE A 190 -6.94 -10.27 3.67
N THR A 191 -7.16 -9.22 4.47
CA THR A 191 -6.26 -8.06 4.52
C THR A 191 -5.73 -7.86 5.94
N VAL A 192 -4.44 -7.54 6.05
CA VAL A 192 -3.73 -7.41 7.32
C VAL A 192 -2.92 -6.12 7.35
N ASP A 193 -2.99 -5.39 8.46
CA ASP A 193 -2.09 -4.28 8.73
C ASP A 193 -0.67 -4.80 9.00
N ASN A 194 0.29 -4.39 8.18
CA ASN A 194 1.70 -4.66 8.40
C ASN A 194 2.54 -3.37 8.43
N ASN A 195 1.90 -2.24 8.73
CA ASN A 195 2.58 -0.96 8.81
C ASN A 195 3.69 -0.98 9.86
N TYR A 196 4.69 -0.16 9.58
CA TYR A 196 5.91 -0.11 10.36
C TYR A 196 6.65 -1.45 10.36
N TYR A 197 6.49 -2.23 9.26
CA TYR A 197 7.18 -3.52 9.00
C TYR A 197 6.86 -4.61 10.04
N ARG A 198 5.66 -4.55 10.67
CA ARG A 198 5.29 -5.41 11.80
C ARG A 198 3.93 -6.08 11.60
N PHE A 199 3.86 -7.36 11.90
CA PHE A 199 2.60 -8.05 12.20
C PHE A 199 2.44 -8.19 13.71
N THR A 200 1.19 -8.32 14.19
CA THR A 200 0.87 -8.51 15.61
C THR A 200 0.58 -9.97 15.94
N GLU A 201 0.68 -10.33 17.22
CA GLU A 201 0.25 -11.67 17.69
C GLU A 201 -1.25 -11.88 17.47
N ASN A 202 -2.06 -10.82 17.62
CA ASN A 202 -3.49 -10.87 17.37
C ASN A 202 -3.79 -11.17 15.89
N ALA A 203 -3.06 -10.56 14.95
CA ALA A 203 -3.18 -10.88 13.53
C ALA A 203 -2.82 -12.34 13.22
N LEU A 204 -1.82 -12.91 13.89
CA LEU A 204 -1.48 -14.33 13.76
C LEU A 204 -2.63 -15.24 14.25
N GLY A 205 -3.20 -14.95 15.41
CA GLY A 205 -4.35 -15.71 15.93
C GLY A 205 -5.56 -15.65 14.99
N LYS A 206 -5.84 -14.47 14.43
CA LYS A 206 -6.92 -14.30 13.42
C LYS A 206 -6.61 -15.08 12.13
N LEU A 207 -5.36 -15.06 11.63
CA LEU A 207 -4.98 -15.84 10.44
C LEU A 207 -5.16 -17.35 10.68
N GLN A 208 -4.80 -17.85 11.88
CA GLN A 208 -5.02 -19.25 12.25
C GLN A 208 -6.50 -19.63 12.22
N ALA A 209 -7.37 -18.77 12.73
CA ALA A 209 -8.82 -18.96 12.68
C ALA A 209 -9.36 -18.96 11.24
N GLU A 210 -8.83 -18.11 10.36
CA GLU A 210 -9.23 -18.08 8.96
C GLU A 210 -8.75 -19.30 8.17
N VAL A 211 -7.54 -19.81 8.45
CA VAL A 211 -7.01 -21.06 7.86
C VAL A 211 -7.87 -22.25 8.27
N ALA A 212 -8.36 -22.28 9.50
CA ALA A 212 -9.23 -23.36 10.01
C ALA A 212 -10.56 -23.50 9.22
N LYS A 213 -10.97 -22.48 8.46
CA LYS A 213 -12.15 -22.56 7.59
C LYS A 213 -11.96 -23.46 6.36
N GLY A 214 -10.72 -23.85 6.03
CA GLY A 214 -10.41 -24.78 4.94
C GLY A 214 -10.60 -24.22 3.52
N LEU A 215 -10.81 -22.91 3.36
CA LEU A 215 -10.97 -22.28 2.07
C LEU A 215 -9.61 -21.85 1.48
N PRO A 216 -9.45 -21.79 0.13
CA PRO A 216 -8.29 -21.16 -0.46
C PRO A 216 -8.22 -19.69 -0.06
N ILE A 217 -7.02 -19.22 0.27
CA ILE A 217 -6.77 -17.88 0.81
C ILE A 217 -5.96 -17.05 -0.18
N ILE A 218 -6.39 -15.82 -0.39
CA ILE A 218 -5.58 -14.74 -0.95
C ILE A 218 -5.40 -13.72 0.17
N ILE A 219 -4.14 -13.40 0.50
CA ILE A 219 -3.83 -12.47 1.58
C ILE A 219 -3.20 -11.20 1.03
N GLY A 220 -3.70 -10.04 1.48
CA GLY A 220 -3.22 -8.72 1.10
C GLY A 220 -2.69 -7.94 2.29
N PHE A 221 -1.62 -7.21 2.09
CA PHE A 221 -1.06 -6.23 3.01
C PHE A 221 -0.31 -5.14 2.22
N HIS A 222 0.08 -4.05 2.88
CA HIS A 222 0.69 -2.95 2.14
C HIS A 222 2.17 -3.22 1.81
N MET A 223 2.98 -3.46 2.84
CA MET A 223 4.43 -3.59 2.67
C MET A 223 4.82 -5.01 2.25
N PRO A 224 5.62 -5.18 1.18
CA PRO A 224 6.03 -6.50 0.72
C PRO A 224 6.89 -7.24 1.75
N ILE A 225 6.76 -8.59 1.78
CA ILE A 225 7.65 -9.46 2.54
C ILE A 225 8.94 -9.69 1.76
N TYR A 226 10.03 -9.86 2.48
CA TYR A 226 11.33 -10.12 1.90
C TYR A 226 11.33 -11.29 0.91
N THR A 227 11.84 -11.02 -0.28
CA THR A 227 12.43 -11.97 -1.24
C THR A 227 13.72 -11.36 -1.80
N PRO A 228 14.64 -12.16 -2.35
CA PRO A 228 15.87 -11.61 -2.95
C PRO A 228 15.57 -10.55 -4.01
N GLU A 229 14.62 -10.78 -4.89
CA GLU A 229 14.27 -9.88 -6.00
C GLU A 229 13.71 -8.55 -5.51
N PHE A 230 12.79 -8.59 -4.52
CA PHE A 230 12.25 -7.38 -3.91
C PHE A 230 13.30 -6.62 -3.12
N PHE A 231 14.22 -7.34 -2.47
CA PHE A 231 15.33 -6.73 -1.75
C PHE A 231 16.28 -5.98 -2.68
N GLU A 232 16.70 -6.60 -3.77
CA GLU A 232 17.57 -5.97 -4.77
C GLU A 232 16.91 -4.73 -5.38
N TYR A 233 15.63 -4.81 -5.71
CA TYR A 233 14.87 -3.69 -6.22
C TYR A 233 14.80 -2.55 -5.20
N GLY A 234 14.39 -2.81 -3.96
CA GLY A 234 14.26 -1.80 -2.91
C GLY A 234 15.58 -1.14 -2.58
N MET A 235 16.66 -1.92 -2.43
CA MET A 235 18.00 -1.39 -2.18
C MET A 235 18.49 -0.52 -3.35
N GLY A 236 18.28 -0.94 -4.58
CA GLY A 236 18.63 -0.16 -5.77
C GLY A 236 17.86 1.15 -5.86
N ALA A 237 16.55 1.13 -5.66
CA ALA A 237 15.67 2.30 -5.71
C ALA A 237 16.02 3.33 -4.62
N MET A 238 16.53 2.88 -3.46
CA MET A 238 16.84 3.72 -2.30
C MET A 238 18.33 4.03 -2.13
N GLY A 239 19.17 3.73 -3.11
CA GLY A 239 20.60 3.98 -3.03
C GLY A 239 21.25 3.27 -1.84
N ASN A 240 20.82 2.05 -1.54
CA ASN A 240 21.24 1.20 -0.43
C ASN A 240 20.94 1.76 0.98
N GLN A 241 19.95 2.65 1.11
CA GLN A 241 19.53 3.14 2.42
C GLN A 241 18.71 2.10 3.20
N CYS A 242 17.77 1.46 2.53
CA CYS A 242 16.94 0.37 3.06
C CYS A 242 16.19 -0.32 1.90
N SER A 243 15.57 -1.46 2.15
CA SER A 243 14.77 -2.18 1.13
C SER A 243 13.26 -1.99 1.25
N TRP A 244 12.78 -1.42 2.37
CA TRP A 244 11.34 -1.24 2.65
C TRP A 244 10.52 -2.54 2.64
N LEU A 245 11.07 -3.58 3.22
CA LEU A 245 10.47 -4.91 3.28
C LEU A 245 10.19 -5.36 4.72
N VAL A 246 9.24 -6.26 4.85
CA VAL A 246 8.92 -6.95 6.11
C VAL A 246 9.73 -8.24 6.22
N ASP A 247 10.11 -8.63 7.44
CA ASP A 247 10.82 -9.88 7.75
C ASP A 247 12.15 -10.04 7.00
N VAL A 248 12.92 -8.94 6.94
CA VAL A 248 14.25 -8.93 6.28
C VAL A 248 15.25 -9.70 7.14
N PRO A 249 16.01 -10.67 6.57
CA PRO A 249 17.06 -11.38 7.30
C PRO A 249 18.14 -10.46 7.87
N ALA A 250 18.74 -10.84 9.00
CA ALA A 250 19.71 -10.01 9.72
C ALA A 250 20.95 -9.66 8.89
N ASP A 251 21.45 -10.59 8.06
CA ASP A 251 22.58 -10.36 7.15
C ASP A 251 22.22 -9.32 6.06
N LYS A 252 20.98 -9.30 5.61
CA LYS A 252 20.47 -8.32 4.65
C LYS A 252 20.23 -6.95 5.28
N LEU A 253 19.69 -6.92 6.49
CA LEU A 253 19.57 -5.68 7.28
C LEU A 253 20.93 -5.02 7.51
N ALA A 254 21.99 -5.81 7.75
CA ALA A 254 23.35 -5.31 7.92
C ALA A 254 23.88 -4.53 6.70
N MET A 255 23.31 -4.74 5.51
CA MET A 255 23.66 -4.02 4.29
C MET A 255 23.07 -2.60 4.21
N TYR A 256 22.09 -2.25 5.06
CA TYR A 256 21.48 -0.93 5.05
C TYR A 256 22.46 0.15 5.50
N LYS A 257 22.63 1.21 4.71
CA LYS A 257 23.39 2.40 5.09
C LYS A 257 22.69 3.24 6.15
N ASN A 258 21.34 3.19 6.18
CA ASN A 258 20.56 3.93 7.17
C ASN A 258 20.33 3.08 8.42
N GLU A 259 21.04 3.42 9.51
CA GLU A 259 20.98 2.68 10.78
C GLU A 259 19.58 2.74 11.42
N GLN A 260 18.90 3.88 11.34
CA GLN A 260 17.54 4.01 11.87
C GLN A 260 16.59 3.07 11.14
N LYS A 261 16.62 3.05 9.79
CA LYS A 261 15.80 2.14 8.99
C LYS A 261 16.13 0.67 9.23
N ARG A 262 17.39 0.35 9.52
CA ARG A 262 17.79 -1.01 9.94
C ARG A 262 17.09 -1.43 11.24
N LYS A 263 16.98 -0.53 12.22
CA LYS A 263 16.27 -0.80 13.48
C LYS A 263 14.76 -0.89 13.28
N GLU A 264 14.18 0.01 12.49
CA GLU A 264 12.73 0.04 12.20
C GLU A 264 12.26 -1.20 11.43
N GLN A 265 13.06 -1.71 10.49
CA GLN A 265 12.71 -2.87 9.67
C GLN A 265 13.22 -4.20 10.25
N ALA A 266 13.86 -4.18 11.42
CA ALA A 266 14.21 -5.41 12.11
C ALA A 266 12.93 -6.16 12.53
N PRO A 267 12.76 -7.44 12.14
CA PRO A 267 11.53 -8.14 12.41
C PRO A 267 11.35 -8.36 13.93
N THR A 268 10.13 -8.16 14.40
CA THR A 268 9.74 -8.56 15.74
C THR A 268 9.49 -10.07 15.78
N LYS A 269 9.47 -10.67 16.98
CA LYS A 269 9.11 -12.08 17.14
C LYS A 269 7.75 -12.40 16.53
N ALA A 270 6.74 -11.54 16.78
CA ALA A 270 5.39 -11.71 16.22
C ALA A 270 5.39 -11.66 14.68
N THR A 271 6.19 -10.76 14.08
CA THR A 271 6.34 -10.67 12.63
C THR A 271 6.93 -11.95 12.05
N THR A 272 8.03 -12.44 12.60
CA THR A 272 8.67 -13.69 12.12
C THR A 272 7.75 -14.91 12.29
N GLU A 273 7.01 -14.99 13.40
CA GLU A 273 6.05 -16.07 13.64
C GLU A 273 4.87 -16.01 12.66
N PHE A 274 4.33 -14.81 12.40
CA PHE A 274 3.26 -14.62 11.40
C PHE A 274 3.71 -15.07 10.02
N VAL A 275 4.87 -14.60 9.55
CA VAL A 275 5.41 -14.92 8.21
C VAL A 275 5.73 -16.42 8.12
N LYS A 276 6.33 -17.02 9.16
CA LYS A 276 6.61 -18.45 9.24
C LYS A 276 5.32 -19.27 9.16
N TYR A 277 4.30 -18.91 9.94
CA TYR A 277 3.01 -19.60 9.90
C TYR A 277 2.36 -19.47 8.53
N MET A 278 2.28 -18.25 7.98
CA MET A 278 1.73 -18.00 6.65
C MET A 278 2.40 -18.87 5.59
N LYS A 279 3.74 -18.91 5.58
CA LYS A 279 4.52 -19.71 4.60
C LYS A 279 4.32 -21.22 4.75
N SER A 280 3.83 -21.69 5.88
CA SER A 280 3.54 -23.12 6.12
C SER A 280 2.13 -23.55 5.66
N GLN A 281 1.27 -22.60 5.23
CA GLN A 281 -0.14 -22.89 4.95
C GLN A 281 -0.39 -23.22 3.48
N PRO A 282 -0.82 -24.44 3.12
CA PRO A 282 -1.09 -24.83 1.74
C PRO A 282 -2.34 -24.15 1.16
N LEU A 283 -3.20 -23.60 2.02
CA LEU A 283 -4.40 -22.87 1.60
C LEU A 283 -4.09 -21.48 1.05
N ILE A 284 -2.94 -20.90 1.36
CA ILE A 284 -2.55 -19.59 0.79
C ILE A 284 -2.11 -19.80 -0.66
N LYS A 285 -2.75 -19.09 -1.58
CA LYS A 285 -2.58 -19.23 -3.03
C LYS A 285 -1.87 -18.05 -3.68
N ALA A 286 -2.04 -16.85 -3.12
CA ALA A 286 -1.37 -15.63 -3.58
C ALA A 286 -1.23 -14.63 -2.43
N VAL A 287 -0.21 -13.77 -2.55
CA VAL A 287 0.02 -12.62 -1.67
C VAL A 287 -0.02 -11.37 -2.51
N LEU A 288 -0.81 -10.36 -2.07
CA LEU A 288 -0.98 -9.08 -2.75
C LEU A 288 -0.35 -7.97 -1.91
N CYS A 289 0.38 -7.05 -2.54
CA CYS A 289 1.00 -5.91 -1.85
C CYS A 289 1.13 -4.68 -2.75
N GLY A 290 1.50 -3.54 -2.14
CA GLY A 290 1.76 -2.26 -2.77
C GLY A 290 3.13 -1.68 -2.40
N HIS A 291 3.14 -0.41 -1.95
CA HIS A 291 4.26 0.30 -1.34
C HIS A 291 5.41 0.69 -2.30
N PHE A 292 5.79 -0.15 -3.23
CA PHE A 292 6.91 0.10 -4.14
C PHE A 292 6.55 1.02 -5.32
N HIS A 293 5.28 1.32 -5.51
CA HIS A 293 4.77 2.07 -6.67
C HIS A 293 5.20 1.49 -8.03
N SER A 294 5.63 0.24 -8.05
CA SER A 294 6.11 -0.47 -9.24
C SER A 294 5.51 -1.86 -9.31
N ALA A 295 5.06 -2.26 -10.50
CA ALA A 295 4.49 -3.58 -10.70
C ALA A 295 5.62 -4.63 -10.79
N MET A 296 5.66 -5.54 -9.83
CA MET A 296 6.58 -6.65 -9.81
C MET A 296 6.00 -7.86 -9.08
N ASP A 297 6.57 -9.02 -9.30
CA ASP A 297 6.19 -10.24 -8.59
C ASP A 297 7.38 -11.17 -8.43
N ALA A 298 7.39 -11.93 -7.35
CA ALA A 298 8.41 -12.94 -7.06
C ALA A 298 7.79 -14.12 -6.32
N THR A 299 8.44 -15.26 -6.39
CA THR A 299 8.09 -16.44 -5.58
C THR A 299 8.39 -16.14 -4.12
N LEU A 300 7.39 -16.25 -3.24
CA LEU A 300 7.56 -16.01 -1.81
C LEU A 300 7.84 -17.31 -1.05
N PHE A 301 7.13 -18.40 -1.39
CA PHE A 301 7.36 -19.75 -0.87
C PHE A 301 6.63 -20.79 -1.74
N GLY A 302 7.21 -21.98 -1.90
CA GLY A 302 6.63 -23.05 -2.74
C GLY A 302 6.22 -22.51 -4.12
N ASN A 303 4.95 -22.66 -4.47
CA ASN A 303 4.37 -22.11 -5.71
C ASN A 303 3.62 -20.78 -5.48
N VAL A 304 3.65 -20.27 -4.27
CA VAL A 304 2.96 -19.00 -3.92
C VAL A 304 3.82 -17.83 -4.33
N ARG A 305 3.25 -16.94 -5.11
CA ARG A 305 3.88 -15.68 -5.52
C ARG A 305 3.32 -14.50 -4.74
N GLN A 306 4.19 -13.54 -4.48
CA GLN A 306 3.84 -12.21 -4.01
C GLN A 306 3.76 -11.26 -5.21
N TYR A 307 2.64 -10.56 -5.33
CA TYR A 307 2.35 -9.62 -6.42
C TYR A 307 2.27 -8.20 -5.85
N CYS A 308 3.23 -7.37 -6.22
CA CYS A 308 3.16 -5.95 -5.97
C CYS A 308 2.50 -5.29 -7.17
N VAL A 309 1.38 -4.60 -6.95
CA VAL A 309 0.79 -3.75 -7.96
C VAL A 309 1.49 -2.40 -7.95
N GLY A 310 1.69 -1.80 -9.09
CA GLY A 310 2.19 -0.43 -9.14
C GLY A 310 1.13 0.57 -8.64
N ALA A 311 1.55 1.81 -8.44
CA ALA A 311 0.67 2.81 -7.88
C ALA A 311 -0.49 3.18 -8.84
N THR A 312 -1.70 3.19 -8.31
CA THR A 312 -2.91 3.56 -9.07
C THR A 312 -2.85 5.00 -9.54
N ASN A 313 -2.25 5.91 -8.75
CA ASN A 313 -2.00 7.28 -9.21
C ASN A 313 -0.99 7.38 -10.36
N ARG A 314 -0.27 6.29 -10.68
CA ARG A 314 0.62 6.16 -11.84
C ARG A 314 0.02 5.29 -12.94
N TYR A 315 -1.30 5.14 -12.95
CA TYR A 315 -2.08 4.39 -13.95
C TYR A 315 -1.83 2.88 -13.97
N LEU A 316 -1.55 2.25 -12.81
CA LEU A 316 -1.29 0.82 -12.74
C LEU A 316 -2.38 0.10 -11.94
N ALA A 317 -2.82 -1.03 -12.46
CA ALA A 317 -3.77 -1.95 -11.83
C ALA A 317 -3.50 -3.40 -12.25
N GLN A 318 -3.97 -4.36 -11.46
CA GLN A 318 -3.89 -5.79 -11.77
C GLN A 318 -5.28 -6.42 -11.76
N GLU A 319 -5.51 -7.35 -12.65
CA GLU A 319 -6.70 -8.22 -12.66
C GLU A 319 -6.26 -9.67 -12.51
N PHE A 320 -6.77 -10.34 -11.48
CA PHE A 320 -6.60 -11.78 -11.30
C PHE A 320 -7.85 -12.50 -11.84
N ILE A 321 -7.64 -13.44 -12.74
CA ILE A 321 -8.62 -14.40 -13.23
C ILE A 321 -8.29 -15.73 -12.56
N ILE A 322 -9.14 -16.17 -11.64
CA ILE A 322 -8.88 -17.30 -10.76
C ILE A 322 -9.84 -18.43 -11.08
N ASN A 323 -9.29 -19.64 -11.28
CA ASN A 323 -10.03 -20.85 -11.64
C ASN A 323 -9.71 -22.02 -10.71
#